data_07ff96a1404d2a7f1681c3707fd8e302
#
_entry.id   07ff96a1404d2a7f1681c3707fd8e302
#
_cell.length_a   1.000
_cell.length_b   1.000
_cell.length_c   1.000
_cell.angle_alpha   90.00
_cell.angle_beta   90.00
_cell.angle_gamma   90.00
#
_symmetry.space_group_name_H-M   'P 1'
#
loop_
_entity.id
_entity.type
_entity.pdbx_description
1 polymer ?
#
loop_
_entity_poly.entity_id
_entity_poly.type
_entity_poly.pdbx_seq_one_letter_code
_entity_poly.pdbx_strand_id
1 'polypeptide(L)'
;MIIDFDYQGVPHTLDPWSASQDRYDSMAYRRVGQSGLILPAISLGLWYNFGDNRPFDVQREVLRHAFDKGITHFDLANNYGPPYGSAEENFGRMMRTDFRRYQ
;
A
#
# COMPACT_ATOMS: atom_id res chain seq x y z
N MET A 1 -8.35 -16.57 -23.48
CA MET A 1 -8.02 -15.99 -22.17
C MET A 1 -8.87 -14.75 -21.94
N ILE A 2 -9.51 -14.67 -20.80
CA ILE A 2 -10.30 -13.50 -20.44
C ILE A 2 -9.43 -12.60 -19.60
N ILE A 3 -9.25 -11.34 -20.01
CA ILE A 3 -8.55 -10.34 -19.22
C ILE A 3 -9.56 -9.64 -18.33
N ASP A 4 -9.33 -9.68 -17.05
CA ASP A 4 -10.18 -9.04 -16.05
C ASP A 4 -9.66 -7.61 -15.81
N PHE A 5 -10.58 -6.65 -15.82
CA PHE A 5 -10.25 -5.23 -15.62
C PHE A 5 -10.96 -4.72 -14.38
N ASP A 6 -10.32 -3.80 -13.68
CA ASP A 6 -11.01 -3.05 -12.65
C ASP A 6 -11.91 -1.98 -13.26
N TYR A 7 -12.65 -1.22 -12.42
CA TYR A 7 -13.58 -0.21 -12.91
C TYR A 7 -12.88 0.99 -13.58
N GLN A 8 -11.57 1.07 -13.46
CA GLN A 8 -10.77 2.11 -14.12
C GLN A 8 -10.11 1.61 -15.39
N GLY A 9 -10.38 0.37 -15.79
CA GLY A 9 -9.80 -0.21 -16.98
C GLY A 9 -8.41 -0.80 -16.80
N VAL A 10 -7.95 -1.00 -15.58
CA VAL A 10 -6.64 -1.60 -15.32
C VAL A 10 -6.76 -3.13 -15.40
N PRO A 11 -5.98 -3.79 -16.27
CA PRO A 11 -6.05 -5.25 -16.40
C PRO A 11 -5.45 -5.96 -15.20
N HIS A 12 -6.26 -6.69 -14.46
CA HIS A 12 -5.81 -7.43 -13.28
C HIS A 12 -4.90 -8.60 -13.64
N THR A 13 -5.14 -9.23 -14.78
CA THR A 13 -4.38 -10.40 -15.19
C THR A 13 -2.97 -10.07 -15.67
N LEU A 14 -2.67 -8.80 -15.99
CA LEU A 14 -1.34 -8.37 -16.38
C LEU A 14 -0.42 -8.11 -15.18
N ASP A 15 -0.99 -8.01 -13.99
CA ASP A 15 -0.27 -7.89 -12.74
C ASP A 15 -1.00 -8.73 -11.69
N PRO A 16 -0.72 -10.04 -11.65
CA PRO A 16 -1.52 -10.98 -10.89
C PRO A 16 -1.27 -10.98 -9.39
N TRP A 17 -0.62 -9.94 -8.85
CA TRP A 17 -0.36 -9.92 -7.42
C TRP A 17 -1.65 -9.92 -6.62
N SER A 18 -1.66 -10.74 -5.57
CA SER A 18 -2.67 -10.66 -4.52
C SER A 18 -1.96 -10.80 -3.18
N ALA A 19 -2.53 -10.16 -2.16
CA ALA A 19 -1.92 -10.15 -0.84
C ALA A 19 -1.87 -11.55 -0.24
N SER A 20 -0.83 -11.82 0.54
CA SER A 20 -0.68 -13.08 1.25
C SER A 20 -1.89 -13.34 2.14
N GLN A 21 -2.41 -14.56 2.10
CA GLN A 21 -3.58 -14.92 2.91
C GLN A 21 -3.25 -15.05 4.40
N ASP A 22 -1.99 -15.29 4.72
CA ASP A 22 -1.53 -15.42 6.11
C ASP A 22 -0.90 -14.12 6.64
N ARG A 23 -1.14 -12.99 5.98
CA ARG A 23 -0.51 -11.71 6.32
C ARG A 23 -0.79 -11.22 7.74
N TYR A 24 -1.88 -11.66 8.33
CA TYR A 24 -2.24 -11.24 9.69
C TYR A 24 -1.77 -12.19 10.78
N ASP A 25 -1.16 -13.31 10.42
CA ASP A 25 -0.91 -14.39 11.37
C ASP A 25 0.19 -14.09 12.37
N SER A 26 1.21 -13.32 11.98
CA SER A 26 2.36 -13.06 12.85
C SER A 26 2.49 -11.59 13.28
N MET A 27 1.66 -10.69 12.77
CA MET A 27 1.67 -9.31 13.18
C MET A 27 0.85 -9.11 14.45
N ALA A 28 1.38 -8.39 15.42
CA ALA A 28 0.62 -8.01 16.60
C ALA A 28 -0.23 -6.78 16.29
N TYR A 29 -1.52 -6.86 16.58
CA TYR A 29 -2.47 -5.77 16.39
C TYR A 29 -3.02 -5.34 17.74
N ARG A 30 -3.23 -4.03 17.90
CA ARG A 30 -3.71 -3.46 19.15
C ARG A 30 -4.83 -2.45 18.88
N ARG A 31 -5.81 -2.45 19.75
CA ARG A 31 -6.87 -1.45 19.71
C ARG A 31 -6.34 -0.10 20.17
N VAL A 32 -6.80 0.96 19.52
CA VAL A 32 -6.46 2.34 19.85
C VAL A 32 -7.58 2.89 20.74
N GLY A 33 -7.47 2.61 22.05
CA GLY A 33 -8.48 3.04 23.01
C GLY A 33 -9.87 2.58 22.62
N GLN A 34 -10.82 3.51 22.60
CA GLN A 34 -12.21 3.25 22.24
C GLN A 34 -12.56 3.75 20.85
N SER A 35 -11.56 4.07 20.01
CA SER A 35 -11.78 4.67 18.70
C SER A 35 -12.36 3.71 17.66
N GLY A 36 -12.30 2.41 17.90
CA GLY A 36 -12.65 1.40 16.91
C GLY A 36 -11.51 1.04 15.97
N LEU A 37 -10.39 1.75 16.02
CA LEU A 37 -9.23 1.44 15.20
C LEU A 37 -8.42 0.32 15.83
N ILE A 38 -7.87 -0.54 14.96
CA ILE A 38 -6.94 -1.59 15.32
C ILE A 38 -5.69 -1.37 14.48
N LEU A 39 -4.57 -1.11 15.14
CA LEU A 39 -3.32 -0.80 14.45
C LEU A 39 -2.30 -1.92 14.61
N PRO A 40 -1.48 -2.16 13.56
CA PRO A 40 -0.36 -3.09 13.68
C PRO A 40 0.72 -2.52 14.59
N ALA A 41 1.54 -3.40 15.14
CA ALA A 41 2.66 -2.99 15.98
C ALA A 41 3.70 -2.18 15.21
N ILE A 42 3.75 -2.34 13.89
CA ILE A 42 4.70 -1.68 13.00
C ILE A 42 3.94 -0.96 11.91
N SER A 43 4.31 0.28 11.62
CA SER A 43 3.80 1.07 10.51
C SER A 43 4.90 1.31 9.49
N LEU A 44 4.54 1.52 8.23
CA LEU A 44 5.49 1.87 7.18
C LEU A 44 5.43 3.38 6.95
N GLY A 45 6.58 4.05 7.11
CA GLY A 45 6.71 5.45 6.77
C GLY A 45 6.95 5.64 5.28
N LEU A 46 6.27 6.59 4.67
CA LEU A 46 6.39 6.87 3.24
C LEU A 46 7.20 8.14 2.96
N TRP A 47 7.98 8.56 3.93
CA TRP A 47 8.88 9.69 3.74
C TRP A 47 10.16 9.26 3.04
N TYR A 48 10.60 10.07 2.06
CA TYR A 48 11.89 9.97 1.38
C TYR A 48 11.99 8.93 0.26
N ASN A 49 11.37 7.77 0.37
CA ASN A 49 11.56 6.67 -0.60
C ASN A 49 10.38 6.48 -1.54
N PHE A 50 9.38 7.34 -1.47
CA PHE A 50 8.15 7.19 -2.24
C PHE A 50 7.85 8.38 -3.14
N GLY A 51 8.84 9.27 -3.32
CA GLY A 51 8.75 10.38 -4.25
C GLY A 51 9.09 9.97 -5.68
N ASP A 52 9.02 10.95 -6.58
CA ASP A 52 9.28 10.72 -8.01
C ASP A 52 10.75 10.48 -8.32
N ASN A 53 11.65 10.73 -7.38
CA ASN A 53 13.08 10.43 -7.54
C ASN A 53 13.42 8.97 -7.29
N ARG A 54 12.42 8.13 -7.02
CA ARG A 54 12.61 6.69 -6.81
C ARG A 54 11.77 5.91 -7.83
N PRO A 55 12.27 4.79 -8.34
CA PRO A 55 11.50 3.99 -9.29
C PRO A 55 10.17 3.54 -8.70
N PHE A 56 9.10 3.71 -9.45
CA PHE A 56 7.75 3.33 -9.00
C PHE A 56 7.66 1.83 -8.72
N ASP A 57 8.33 1.02 -9.52
CA ASP A 57 8.31 -0.44 -9.34
C ASP A 57 8.92 -0.86 -8.00
N VAL A 58 9.97 -0.15 -7.55
CA VAL A 58 10.59 -0.43 -6.25
C VAL A 58 9.65 -0.03 -5.12
N GLN A 59 8.99 1.11 -5.24
CA GLN A 59 7.98 1.55 -4.26
C GLN A 59 6.87 0.50 -4.13
N ARG A 60 6.38 0.01 -5.25
CA ARG A 60 5.34 -0.99 -5.31
C ARG A 60 5.76 -2.29 -4.62
N GLU A 61 6.98 -2.76 -4.89
CA GLU A 61 7.52 -3.96 -4.25
C GLU A 61 7.60 -3.82 -2.73
N VAL A 62 8.08 -2.68 -2.25
CA VAL A 62 8.17 -2.42 -0.81
C VAL A 62 6.79 -2.42 -0.18
N LEU A 63 5.82 -1.76 -0.81
CA LEU A 63 4.47 -1.66 -0.27
C LEU A 63 3.76 -3.02 -0.25
N ARG A 64 3.88 -3.78 -1.33
CA ARG A 64 3.33 -5.14 -1.40
C ARG A 64 3.91 -6.03 -0.32
N HIS A 65 5.22 -6.00 -0.14
CA HIS A 65 5.90 -6.81 0.85
C HIS A 65 5.45 -6.43 2.26
N ALA A 66 5.37 -5.13 2.55
CA ALA A 66 4.92 -4.65 3.85
C ALA A 66 3.50 -5.14 4.16
N PHE A 67 2.61 -5.03 3.18
CA PHE A 67 1.23 -5.49 3.35
C PHE A 67 1.15 -7.01 3.54
N ASP A 68 1.96 -7.76 2.80
CA ASP A 68 2.04 -9.22 2.95
C ASP A 68 2.54 -9.64 4.33
N LYS A 69 3.23 -8.76 5.03
CA LYS A 69 3.70 -8.99 6.41
C LYS A 69 2.74 -8.46 7.47
N GLY A 70 1.61 -7.92 7.07
CA GLY A 70 0.58 -7.48 8.00
C GLY A 70 0.60 -6.00 8.35
N ILE A 71 1.41 -5.19 7.65
CA ILE A 71 1.42 -3.75 7.87
C ILE A 71 0.22 -3.14 7.18
N THR A 72 -0.69 -2.56 7.96
CA THR A 72 -1.93 -1.97 7.49
C THR A 72 -2.03 -0.47 7.79
N HIS A 73 -0.99 0.12 8.35
CA HIS A 73 -0.94 1.53 8.68
C HIS A 73 0.29 2.16 8.03
N PHE A 74 0.07 3.27 7.32
CA PHE A 74 1.09 3.93 6.52
C PHE A 74 1.15 5.41 6.91
N ASP A 75 2.35 5.89 7.20
CA ASP A 75 2.57 7.28 7.57
C ASP A 75 2.83 8.11 6.32
N LEU A 76 1.96 9.09 6.07
CA LEU A 76 1.98 9.86 4.84
C LEU A 76 1.63 11.32 5.15
N ALA A 77 2.47 12.24 4.66
CA ALA A 77 2.23 13.66 4.83
C ALA A 77 2.19 14.35 3.47
N ASN A 78 1.51 15.50 3.42
CA ASN A 78 1.28 16.22 2.17
C ASN A 78 2.55 16.76 1.52
N ASN A 79 3.64 16.86 2.26
CA ASN A 79 4.91 17.35 1.73
C ASN A 79 5.93 16.25 1.41
N TYR A 80 5.55 14.99 1.55
CA TYR A 80 6.48 13.90 1.26
C TYR A 80 6.72 13.78 -0.24
N GLY A 81 7.98 13.58 -0.60
CA GLY A 81 8.44 13.48 -1.98
C GLY A 81 9.91 13.10 -2.03
N PRO A 82 10.79 13.77 -2.82
CA PRO A 82 10.50 14.90 -3.72
C PRO A 82 9.79 14.51 -5.02
N PRO A 83 9.08 15.45 -5.69
CA PRO A 83 8.67 16.75 -5.17
C PRO A 83 7.55 16.65 -4.13
N TYR A 84 7.24 17.74 -3.46
CA TYR A 84 6.20 17.77 -2.42
C TYR A 84 4.87 17.27 -2.98
N GLY A 85 4.27 16.30 -2.29
CA GLY A 85 3.01 15.70 -2.72
C GLY A 85 3.15 14.47 -3.59
N SER A 86 4.34 14.17 -4.11
CA SER A 86 4.52 13.03 -5.00
C SER A 86 4.37 11.68 -4.29
N ALA A 87 4.72 11.62 -3.00
CA ALA A 87 4.53 10.38 -2.24
C ALA A 87 3.04 10.04 -2.11
N GLU A 88 2.19 11.03 -1.84
CA GLU A 88 0.74 10.83 -1.80
C GLU A 88 0.20 10.39 -3.16
N GLU A 89 0.67 11.01 -4.24
CA GLU A 89 0.23 10.65 -5.58
C GLU A 89 0.62 9.22 -5.93
N ASN A 90 1.87 8.85 -5.64
CA ASN A 90 2.37 7.50 -5.91
C ASN A 90 1.64 6.45 -5.08
N PHE A 91 1.44 6.73 -3.80
CA PHE A 91 0.67 5.85 -2.93
C PHE A 91 -0.76 5.71 -3.42
N GLY A 92 -1.39 6.83 -3.83
CA GLY A 92 -2.74 6.81 -4.37
C GLY A 92 -2.88 5.96 -5.61
N ARG A 93 -1.87 5.99 -6.50
CA ARG A 93 -1.86 5.12 -7.68
C ARG A 93 -1.83 3.65 -7.30
N MET A 94 -1.00 3.27 -6.32
CA MET A 94 -0.96 1.90 -5.84
C MET A 94 -2.26 1.48 -5.17
N MET A 95 -2.88 2.39 -4.41
CA MET A 95 -4.17 2.11 -3.77
C MET A 95 -5.28 1.88 -4.80
N ARG A 96 -5.26 2.59 -5.91
CA ARG A 96 -6.26 2.42 -6.96
C ARG A 96 -6.05 1.16 -7.80
N THR A 97 -4.85 0.61 -7.80
CA THR A 97 -4.53 -0.57 -8.61
C THR A 97 -4.30 -1.80 -7.75
N ASP A 98 -3.18 -1.87 -7.05
CA ASP A 98 -2.77 -3.10 -6.36
C ASP A 98 -3.64 -3.40 -5.14
N PHE A 99 -4.06 -2.36 -4.42
CA PHE A 99 -4.70 -2.51 -3.11
C PHE A 99 -6.20 -2.22 -3.14
N ARG A 100 -6.76 -2.02 -4.30
CA ARG A 100 -8.14 -1.59 -4.43
C ARG A 100 -9.13 -2.49 -3.68
N ARG A 101 -8.96 -3.79 -3.75
CA ARG A 101 -9.86 -4.74 -3.10
C ARG A 101 -9.60 -4.88 -1.59
N TYR A 102 -8.59 -4.21 -1.07
CA TYR A 102 -8.21 -4.27 0.34
C TYR A 102 -8.49 -2.98 1.09
N GLN A 103 -9.08 -2.00 0.46
CA GLN A 103 -9.41 -0.72 1.08
C GLN A 103 -10.62 -0.81 1.99
#